data_135fc879e517dac467ef9e66e0f486a8
#
_entry.id   135fc879e517dac467ef9e66e0f486a8
#
_cell.length_a   1.000
_cell.length_b   1.000
_cell.length_c   1.000
_cell.angle_alpha   90.00
_cell.angle_beta   90.00
_cell.angle_gamma   90.00
#
_symmetry.space_group_name_H-M   'P 1'
#
loop_
_entity.id
_entity.type
_entity.pdbx_description
1 polymer ?
#
loop_
_entity_poly.entity_id
_entity_poly.type
_entity_poly.pdbx_seq_one_letter_code
_entity_poly.pdbx_strand_id
1 'polypeptide(L)'
;MYGNTQKAAKALAKEIQSRGIPCAVHDLSVENYSFVLRDVFKYDTLILGSPTYNNGIYPPVRQLMEAVVDRAVKNRRFLAFGSFTWVAASVKLLNEMAAGAGFEILSDGVIFKQGYSDAKFDASALAGLV
;
A
#
# COMPACT_ATOMS: atom_id res chain seq x y z
N MET A 1 -5.43 15.01 -4.24
CA MET A 1 -5.72 13.56 -4.24
C MET A 1 -4.47 12.74 -3.93
N TYR A 2 -3.44 12.89 -4.73
CA TYR A 2 -2.22 12.09 -4.56
C TYR A 2 -1.46 12.41 -3.27
N GLY A 3 -1.42 13.68 -2.88
CA GLY A 3 -0.73 14.11 -1.68
C GLY A 3 -1.27 13.47 -0.39
N ASN A 4 -2.54 13.09 -0.35
CA ASN A 4 -3.14 12.47 0.83
C ASN A 4 -2.63 11.05 1.05
N THR A 5 -2.52 10.25 -0.01
CA THR A 5 -1.94 8.92 0.06
C THR A 5 -0.46 8.99 0.43
N GLN A 6 0.27 9.94 -0.12
CA GLN A 6 1.69 10.16 0.19
C GLN A 6 1.88 10.53 1.66
N LYS A 7 1.05 11.40 2.21
CA LYS A 7 1.10 11.76 3.64
C LYS A 7 0.87 10.55 4.53
N ALA A 8 -0.11 9.71 4.18
CA ALA A 8 -0.39 8.48 4.91
C ALA A 8 0.80 7.52 4.86
N ALA A 9 1.40 7.36 3.69
CA ALA A 9 2.57 6.50 3.52
C ALA A 9 3.75 6.97 4.38
N LYS A 10 4.02 8.27 4.40
CA LYS A 10 5.10 8.84 5.21
C LYS A 10 4.85 8.68 6.70
N ALA A 11 3.61 8.88 7.14
CA ALA A 11 3.24 8.71 8.54
C ALA A 11 3.42 7.25 8.99
N LEU A 12 3.00 6.31 8.16
CA LEU A 12 3.15 4.88 8.45
C LEU A 12 4.61 4.47 8.46
N ALA A 13 5.41 4.91 7.50
CA ALA A 13 6.84 4.62 7.44
C ALA A 13 7.56 5.13 8.69
N LYS A 14 7.24 6.34 9.15
CA LYS A 14 7.81 6.93 10.36
C LYS A 14 7.52 6.06 11.59
N GLU A 15 6.28 5.59 11.74
CA GLU A 15 5.91 4.71 12.85
C GLU A 15 6.64 3.37 12.79
N ILE A 16 6.74 2.76 11.62
CA ILE A 16 7.45 1.49 11.44
C ILE A 16 8.94 1.66 11.79
N GLN A 17 9.56 2.71 11.29
CA GLN A 17 10.98 2.99 11.55
C GLN A 17 11.24 3.29 13.03
N SER A 18 10.30 3.96 13.70
CA SER A 18 10.42 4.24 15.14
C SER A 18 10.41 2.99 16.00
N ARG A 19 9.92 1.87 15.46
CA ARG A 19 9.89 0.56 16.13
C ARG A 19 11.13 -0.28 15.81
N GLY A 20 12.11 0.28 15.11
CA GLY A 20 13.34 -0.40 14.75
C GLY A 20 13.22 -1.36 13.58
N ILE A 21 12.13 -1.30 12.81
CA ILE A 21 11.90 -2.17 11.66
C ILE A 21 12.43 -1.48 10.40
N PRO A 22 13.33 -2.12 9.63
CA PRO A 22 13.80 -1.56 8.37
C PRO A 22 12.64 -1.33 7.39
N CYS A 23 12.61 -0.15 6.77
CA CYS A 23 11.52 0.24 5.90
C CYS A 23 12.05 1.07 4.73
N ALA A 24 11.72 0.66 3.50
CA ALA A 24 11.99 1.42 2.30
C ALA A 24 10.68 2.01 1.79
N VAL A 25 10.71 3.28 1.39
CA VAL A 25 9.53 4.00 0.91
C VAL A 25 9.74 4.42 -0.54
N HIS A 26 8.75 4.14 -1.37
CA HIS A 26 8.78 4.48 -2.79
C HIS A 26 7.53 5.23 -3.20
N ASP A 27 7.70 6.19 -4.11
CA ASP A 27 6.60 6.95 -4.69
C ASP A 27 6.44 6.56 -6.15
N LEU A 28 5.41 5.77 -6.45
CA LEU A 28 5.16 5.26 -7.80
C LEU A 28 4.65 6.33 -8.77
N SER A 29 4.34 7.54 -8.29
CA SER A 29 4.01 8.65 -9.19
C SER A 29 5.25 9.19 -9.91
N VAL A 30 6.45 8.95 -9.36
CA VAL A 30 7.72 9.44 -9.91
C VAL A 30 8.72 8.33 -10.18
N GLU A 31 8.56 7.15 -9.57
CA GLU A 31 9.47 6.02 -9.73
C GLU A 31 8.86 4.95 -10.64
N ASN A 32 9.70 4.33 -11.46
CA ASN A 32 9.25 3.19 -12.27
C ASN A 32 9.10 1.96 -11.36
N TYR A 33 8.04 1.19 -11.55
CA TYR A 33 7.75 0.02 -10.73
C TYR A 33 8.87 -1.03 -10.76
N SER A 34 9.64 -1.09 -11.82
CA SER A 34 10.73 -2.07 -11.92
C SER A 34 11.83 -1.86 -10.88
N PHE A 35 12.08 -0.63 -10.46
CA PHE A 35 13.01 -0.34 -9.38
C PHE A 35 12.43 -0.69 -8.01
N VAL A 36 11.14 -0.48 -7.84
CA VAL A 36 10.43 -0.80 -6.59
C VAL A 36 10.36 -2.32 -6.39
N LEU A 37 10.18 -3.05 -7.48
CA LEU A 37 10.05 -4.50 -7.47
C LEU A 37 11.25 -5.20 -6.81
N ARG A 38 12.44 -4.63 -6.93
CA ARG A 38 13.64 -5.14 -6.27
C ARG A 38 13.45 -5.21 -4.74
N ASP A 39 12.84 -4.19 -4.15
CA ASP A 39 12.59 -4.17 -2.71
C ASP A 39 11.45 -5.12 -2.32
N VAL A 40 10.50 -5.36 -3.21
CA VAL A 40 9.46 -6.37 -2.96
C VAL A 40 10.08 -7.76 -2.79
N PHE A 41 11.11 -8.08 -3.55
CA PHE A 41 11.83 -9.34 -3.38
C PHE A 41 12.68 -9.38 -2.11
N LYS A 42 13.18 -8.23 -1.67
CA LYS A 42 14.08 -8.12 -0.52
C LYS A 42 13.34 -8.20 0.83
N TYR A 43 12.17 -7.56 0.93
CA TYR A 43 11.42 -7.47 2.18
C TYR A 43 10.26 -8.46 2.20
N ASP A 44 9.87 -8.90 3.38
CA ASP A 44 8.79 -9.89 3.54
C ASP A 44 7.39 -9.27 3.63
N THR A 45 7.29 -7.98 3.85
CA THR A 45 6.02 -7.27 3.97
C THR A 45 5.93 -6.16 2.93
N LEU A 46 4.84 -6.19 2.16
CA LEU A 46 4.53 -5.19 1.15
C LEU A 46 3.34 -4.36 1.62
N ILE A 47 3.53 -3.05 1.69
CA ILE A 47 2.47 -2.10 2.04
C ILE A 47 2.23 -1.19 0.84
N LEU A 48 1.02 -1.20 0.31
CA LEU A 48 0.65 -0.38 -0.84
C LEU A 48 -0.43 0.62 -0.49
N GLY A 49 -0.18 1.87 -0.84
CA GLY A 49 -1.15 2.94 -0.76
C GLY A 49 -1.59 3.37 -2.15
N SER A 50 -2.88 3.55 -2.34
CA SER A 50 -3.43 3.98 -3.63
C SER A 50 -4.65 4.87 -3.44
N PRO A 51 -4.71 6.03 -4.11
CA PRO A 51 -6.00 6.72 -4.25
C PRO A 51 -6.91 5.87 -5.14
N THR A 52 -8.22 6.01 -4.98
CA THR A 52 -9.16 5.43 -5.93
C THR A 52 -9.16 6.28 -7.19
N TYR A 53 -8.93 5.65 -8.33
CA TYR A 53 -8.82 6.28 -9.64
C TYR A 53 -9.76 5.58 -10.61
N ASN A 54 -10.71 6.32 -11.19
CA ASN A 54 -11.74 5.76 -12.10
C ASN A 54 -12.39 4.49 -11.51
N ASN A 55 -12.79 4.54 -10.25
CA ASN A 55 -13.37 3.42 -9.50
C ASN A 55 -12.43 2.23 -9.35
N GLY A 56 -11.13 2.44 -9.43
CA GLY A 56 -10.15 1.38 -9.34
C GLY A 56 -8.85 1.81 -8.68
N ILE A 57 -7.81 1.05 -8.95
CA ILE A 57 -6.47 1.27 -8.41
C ILE A 57 -5.77 2.32 -9.28
N TYR A 58 -5.00 3.21 -8.65
CA TYR A 58 -4.13 4.14 -9.36
C TYR A 58 -3.19 3.36 -10.30
N PRO A 59 -3.11 3.70 -11.61
CA PRO A 59 -2.41 2.86 -12.57
C PRO A 59 -0.98 2.44 -12.24
N PRO A 60 -0.08 3.31 -11.75
CA PRO A 60 1.27 2.87 -11.36
C PRO A 60 1.28 1.81 -10.25
N VAL A 61 0.36 1.89 -9.30
CA VAL A 61 0.23 0.90 -8.22
C VAL A 61 -0.28 -0.43 -8.79
N ARG A 62 -1.25 -0.37 -9.71
CA ARG A 62 -1.75 -1.57 -10.40
C ARG A 62 -0.63 -2.25 -11.19
N GLN A 63 0.19 -1.48 -11.90
CA GLN A 63 1.32 -2.04 -12.66
C GLN A 63 2.30 -2.79 -11.77
N LEU A 64 2.63 -2.22 -10.60
CA LEU A 64 3.49 -2.91 -9.64
C LEU A 64 2.84 -4.19 -9.15
N MET A 65 1.56 -4.15 -8.77
CA MET A 65 0.88 -5.32 -8.23
C MET A 65 0.75 -6.43 -9.27
N GLU A 66 0.43 -6.10 -10.52
CA GLU A 66 0.39 -7.07 -11.61
C GLU A 66 1.77 -7.70 -11.84
N ALA A 67 2.84 -6.91 -11.78
CA ALA A 67 4.20 -7.43 -11.93
C ALA A 67 4.57 -8.39 -10.79
N VAL A 68 4.16 -8.08 -9.56
CA VAL A 68 4.37 -8.95 -8.40
C VAL A 68 3.64 -10.29 -8.57
N VAL A 69 2.39 -10.24 -9.01
CA VAL A 69 1.58 -11.45 -9.25
C VAL A 69 2.18 -12.28 -10.38
N ASP A 70 2.56 -11.64 -11.50
CA ASP A 70 3.11 -12.33 -12.68
C ASP A 70 4.42 -13.04 -12.37
N ARG A 71 5.22 -12.50 -11.47
CA ARG A 71 6.49 -13.11 -11.08
C ARG A 71 6.36 -14.16 -9.99
N ALA A 72 5.12 -14.48 -9.63
CA ALA A 72 4.80 -15.50 -8.62
C ALA A 72 5.56 -15.29 -7.29
N VAL A 73 5.70 -14.04 -6.88
CA VAL A 73 6.23 -13.72 -5.56
C VAL A 73 5.27 -14.28 -4.51
N LYS A 74 5.78 -15.06 -3.56
CA LYS A 74 4.97 -15.76 -2.56
C LYS A 74 5.53 -15.54 -1.16
N ASN A 75 4.77 -15.97 -0.15
CA ASN A 75 5.18 -15.92 1.26
C ASN A 75 5.44 -14.48 1.70
N ARG A 76 4.57 -13.56 1.28
CA ARG A 76 4.64 -12.15 1.67
C ARG A 76 3.43 -11.79 2.52
N ARG A 77 3.64 -10.84 3.41
CA ARG A 77 2.57 -10.21 4.18
C ARG A 77 2.16 -8.94 3.46
N PHE A 78 0.88 -8.64 3.48
CA PHE A 78 0.33 -7.56 2.66
C PHE A 78 -0.60 -6.65 3.47
N LEU A 79 -0.43 -5.36 3.31
CA LEU A 79 -1.30 -4.34 3.88
C LEU A 79 -1.57 -3.28 2.81
N ALA A 80 -2.83 -2.92 2.64
CA ALA A 80 -3.21 -1.85 1.73
C ALA A 80 -3.92 -0.72 2.46
N PHE A 81 -3.72 0.50 1.97
CA PHE A 81 -4.48 1.66 2.42
C PHE A 81 -4.80 2.55 1.22
N GLY A 82 -5.76 3.42 1.36
CA GLY A 82 -6.13 4.27 0.24
C GLY A 82 -7.03 5.43 0.62
N SER A 83 -7.10 6.41 -0.28
CA SER A 83 -8.00 7.54 -0.18
C SER A 83 -9.02 7.50 -1.31
N PHE A 84 -10.17 8.13 -1.08
CA PHE A 84 -11.21 8.22 -2.10
C PHE A 84 -11.98 9.52 -1.96
N THR A 85 -12.65 9.93 -3.05
CA THR A 85 -13.54 11.10 -3.05
C THR A 85 -14.99 10.65 -3.15
N TRP A 86 -15.29 9.75 -4.07
CA TRP A 86 -16.67 9.31 -4.37
C TRP A 86 -16.89 7.84 -4.08
N VAL A 87 -15.98 6.95 -4.53
CA VAL A 87 -16.10 5.51 -4.39
C VAL A 87 -14.81 4.95 -3.81
N ALA A 88 -14.94 4.13 -2.77
CA ALA A 88 -13.81 3.48 -2.10
C ALA A 88 -13.62 2.08 -2.69
N ALA A 89 -12.72 1.95 -3.67
CA ALA A 89 -12.54 0.68 -4.38
C ALA A 89 -11.10 0.16 -4.38
N SER A 90 -10.09 1.04 -4.26
CA SER A 90 -8.69 0.66 -4.45
C SER A 90 -8.20 -0.40 -3.47
N VAL A 91 -8.51 -0.25 -2.18
CA VAL A 91 -8.04 -1.19 -1.14
C VAL A 91 -8.64 -2.57 -1.34
N LYS A 92 -9.94 -2.66 -1.63
CA LYS A 92 -10.61 -3.93 -1.87
C LYS A 92 -9.97 -4.67 -3.06
N LEU A 93 -9.73 -3.97 -4.15
CA LEU A 93 -9.13 -4.56 -5.34
C LEU A 93 -7.70 -5.03 -5.09
N LEU A 94 -6.90 -4.25 -4.36
CA LEU A 94 -5.54 -4.63 -4.00
C LEU A 94 -5.54 -5.89 -3.11
N ASN A 95 -6.43 -5.96 -2.13
CA ASN A 95 -6.53 -7.13 -1.27
C ASN A 95 -6.96 -8.38 -2.06
N GLU A 96 -7.87 -8.24 -3.02
CA GLU A 96 -8.26 -9.35 -3.88
C GLU A 96 -7.09 -9.87 -4.72
N MET A 97 -6.29 -8.98 -5.29
CA MET A 97 -5.10 -9.36 -6.06
C MET A 97 -4.07 -10.06 -5.18
N ALA A 98 -3.80 -9.53 -3.99
CA ALA A 98 -2.83 -10.10 -3.07
C ALA A 98 -3.29 -11.47 -2.54
N ALA A 99 -4.56 -11.61 -2.19
CA ALA A 99 -5.11 -12.89 -1.73
C ALA A 99 -5.04 -13.95 -2.83
N GLY A 100 -5.34 -13.56 -4.08
CA GLY A 100 -5.21 -14.44 -5.23
C GLY A 100 -3.77 -14.90 -5.50
N ALA A 101 -2.78 -14.10 -5.11
CA ALA A 101 -1.36 -14.44 -5.21
C ALA A 101 -0.85 -15.27 -4.01
N GLY A 102 -1.68 -15.52 -3.01
CA GLY A 102 -1.30 -16.29 -1.83
C GLY A 102 -0.62 -15.49 -0.73
N PHE A 103 -0.78 -14.16 -0.73
CA PHE A 103 -0.21 -13.33 0.33
C PHE A 103 -1.07 -13.38 1.60
N GLU A 104 -0.42 -13.25 2.75
CA GLU A 104 -1.12 -13.09 4.02
C GLU A 104 -1.63 -11.65 4.13
N ILE A 105 -2.95 -11.48 4.18
CA ILE A 105 -3.58 -10.18 4.30
C ILE A 105 -3.63 -9.79 5.78
N LEU A 106 -2.91 -8.73 6.13
CA LEU A 106 -2.77 -8.30 7.54
C LEU A 106 -4.01 -7.59 8.07
N SER A 107 -4.80 -6.97 7.18
CA SER A 107 -5.98 -6.20 7.55
C SER A 107 -6.85 -6.01 6.31
N ASP A 108 -8.13 -5.73 6.51
CA ASP A 108 -9.00 -5.31 5.40
C ASP A 108 -8.52 -3.99 4.78
N GLY A 109 -7.53 -3.35 5.41
CA GLY A 109 -6.96 -2.11 4.96
C GLY A 109 -7.66 -0.90 5.59
N VAL A 110 -7.12 0.27 5.32
CA VAL A 110 -7.69 1.52 5.81
C VAL A 110 -8.04 2.39 4.62
N ILE A 111 -9.29 2.87 4.61
CA ILE A 111 -9.79 3.77 3.58
C ILE A 111 -10.19 5.07 4.25
N PHE A 112 -9.71 6.19 3.75
CA PHE A 112 -10.11 7.50 4.26
C PHE A 112 -10.64 8.39 3.14
N LYS A 113 -11.70 9.12 3.45
CA LYS A 113 -12.38 9.98 2.48
C LYS A 113 -11.70 11.34 2.43
N GLN A 114 -11.36 11.80 1.24
CA GLN A 114 -10.77 13.12 0.97
C GLN A 114 -9.44 13.33 1.73
N GLY A 115 -9.25 14.48 2.37
CA GLY A 115 -8.00 14.88 2.96
C GLY A 115 -7.46 13.94 4.06
N TYR A 116 -6.14 13.88 4.16
CA TYR A 116 -5.47 13.13 5.20
C TYR A 116 -5.59 13.84 6.56
N SER A 117 -5.79 13.05 7.61
CA SER A 117 -5.62 13.50 9.00
C SER A 117 -5.29 12.30 9.87
N ASP A 118 -4.62 12.54 11.00
CA ASP A 118 -4.28 11.48 11.96
C ASP A 118 -5.52 10.81 12.55
N ALA A 119 -6.64 11.52 12.61
CA ALA A 119 -7.90 10.97 13.09
C ALA A 119 -8.50 9.95 12.12
N LYS A 120 -8.23 10.12 10.80
CA LYS A 120 -8.74 9.24 9.76
C LYS A 120 -7.81 8.08 9.45
N PHE A 121 -6.52 8.22 9.76
CA PHE A 121 -5.52 7.23 9.43
C PHE A 121 -4.62 7.00 10.64
N ASP A 122 -4.82 5.88 11.32
CA ASP A 122 -4.05 5.52 12.51
C ASP A 122 -2.79 4.74 12.11
N ALA A 123 -1.71 5.48 11.85
CA ALA A 123 -0.43 4.88 11.46
C ALA A 123 0.14 3.99 12.55
N SER A 124 -0.04 4.34 13.82
CA SER A 124 0.47 3.55 14.94
C SER A 124 -0.20 2.18 15.02
N ALA A 125 -1.53 2.13 14.86
CA ALA A 125 -2.26 0.87 14.87
C ALA A 125 -1.85 -0.03 13.68
N LEU A 126 -1.69 0.54 12.49
CA LEU A 126 -1.26 -0.20 11.32
C LEU A 126 0.17 -0.70 11.43
N ALA A 127 1.07 0.11 11.98
CA ALA A 127 2.45 -0.31 12.21
C ALA A 127 2.54 -1.49 13.19
N GLY A 128 1.59 -1.62 14.10
CA GLY A 128 1.52 -2.76 15.01
C GLY A 128 1.20 -4.08 14.34
N LEU A 129 0.68 -4.06 13.12
CA LEU A 129 0.36 -5.27 12.35
C LEU A 129 1.59 -5.85 11.62
N VAL A 130 2.61 -5.04 11.45
CA VAL A 130 3.81 -5.39 10.66
C VAL A 130 4.84 -6.16 11.46
#